data_bc03f4a3bb7189f90ebef0299dfc360e
#
_entry.id   bc03f4a3bb7189f90ebef0299dfc360e
#
_cell.length_a   1.000
_cell.length_b   1.000
_cell.length_c   1.000
_cell.angle_alpha   90.00
_cell.angle_beta   90.00
_cell.angle_gamma   90.00
#
_symmetry.space_group_name_H-M   'P 1'
#
loop_
_entity.id
_entity.type
_entity.pdbx_description
1 polymer ?
#
loop_
_entity_poly.entity_id
_entity_poly.type
_entity_poly.pdbx_seq_one_letter_code
_entity_poly.pdbx_strand_id
1 'polypeptide(L)'
;MKYPVLAALAVAVASLHAADEAKPAAAPAAATPMKEINNPAAAQPKMLTPEQQKQAFYLQGFFLAGQTPLPQIATQLELSDDELDAVIAGLRAAVKGEQPKVKPDDALIAGAEKFFAERVAGKSKRWASQNEAFLAKVDADKDIVKSPSGLRYKIVTPGTDPKPVATSTVKCRYTGKLVDGKVFDSTANRGNEPAEFGLSQVIPAWTEGVQKIGKGGKILIYAPAALGYGKEGQGPIPAESVLEFEVELVEFK
;
A
#
# COMPACT_ATOMS: atom_id res chain seq x y z
N MET A 1 -3.25 -35.37 3.08
CA MET A 1 -4.06 -35.03 1.88
C MET A 1 -3.72 -33.61 1.49
N LYS A 2 -3.17 -33.42 0.30
CA LYS A 2 -2.73 -32.11 -0.20
C LYS A 2 -3.95 -31.45 -0.85
N TYR A 3 -4.39 -30.33 -0.34
CA TYR A 3 -5.47 -29.52 -0.94
C TYR A 3 -4.82 -28.49 -1.87
N PRO A 4 -4.82 -28.69 -3.21
CA PRO A 4 -4.15 -27.79 -4.15
C PRO A 4 -4.81 -26.41 -4.30
N VAL A 5 -6.07 -26.26 -3.87
CA VAL A 5 -6.83 -24.99 -4.04
C VAL A 5 -6.25 -23.82 -3.26
N LEU A 6 -5.70 -24.08 -2.05
CA LEU A 6 -4.99 -23.04 -1.29
C LEU A 6 -3.61 -22.71 -1.90
N ALA A 7 -3.00 -23.68 -2.59
CA ALA A 7 -1.77 -23.46 -3.33
C ALA A 7 -2.01 -22.64 -4.60
N ALA A 8 -3.13 -22.80 -5.31
CA ALA A 8 -3.46 -22.01 -6.50
C ALA A 8 -3.74 -20.53 -6.17
N LEU A 9 -4.41 -20.26 -5.04
CA LEU A 9 -4.60 -18.88 -4.58
C LEU A 9 -3.28 -18.26 -4.10
N ALA A 10 -2.43 -19.03 -3.43
CA ALA A 10 -1.07 -18.62 -3.05
C ALA A 10 -0.15 -18.47 -4.27
N VAL A 11 -0.32 -19.30 -5.32
CA VAL A 11 0.45 -19.22 -6.57
C VAL A 11 0.04 -18.02 -7.42
N ALA A 12 -1.24 -17.64 -7.47
CA ALA A 12 -1.67 -16.41 -8.12
C ALA A 12 -1.11 -15.16 -7.42
N VAL A 13 -0.92 -15.20 -6.10
CA VAL A 13 -0.26 -14.15 -5.31
C VAL A 13 1.27 -14.28 -5.34
N ALA A 14 1.81 -15.51 -5.37
CA ALA A 14 3.26 -15.78 -5.39
C ALA A 14 3.89 -15.62 -6.79
N SER A 15 3.14 -15.78 -7.89
CA SER A 15 3.62 -15.45 -9.24
C SER A 15 3.87 -13.96 -9.43
N LEU A 16 3.29 -13.11 -8.56
CA LEU A 16 3.59 -11.69 -8.46
C LEU A 16 4.82 -11.40 -7.56
N HIS A 17 5.32 -12.38 -6.79
CA HIS A 17 6.43 -12.18 -5.85
C HIS A 17 7.72 -12.91 -6.25
N ALA A 18 7.76 -13.66 -7.37
CA ALA A 18 8.89 -14.47 -7.76
C ALA A 18 9.91 -13.76 -8.68
N ALA A 19 9.92 -12.45 -8.71
CA ALA A 19 10.88 -11.68 -9.50
C ALA A 19 11.39 -10.44 -8.76
N ASP A 20 11.85 -10.57 -7.54
CA ASP A 20 12.80 -9.60 -6.99
C ASP A 20 13.55 -10.13 -5.75
N GLU A 21 14.65 -10.84 -6.00
CA GLU A 21 15.80 -10.82 -5.10
C GLU A 21 16.77 -9.75 -5.60
N ALA A 22 16.44 -8.47 -5.44
CA ALA A 22 17.45 -7.41 -5.53
C ALA A 22 16.99 -6.10 -4.87
N LYS A 23 17.45 -5.90 -3.68
CA LYS A 23 17.67 -4.67 -2.93
C LYS A 23 16.72 -4.40 -1.77
N PRO A 24 17.27 -4.29 -0.55
CA PRO A 24 16.47 -4.02 0.63
C PRO A 24 15.84 -2.63 0.52
N ALA A 25 14.52 -2.59 0.55
CA ALA A 25 13.80 -1.37 0.91
C ALA A 25 14.33 -0.89 2.25
N ALA A 26 14.57 0.40 2.37
CA ALA A 26 15.00 1.02 3.60
C ALA A 26 14.11 0.54 4.75
N ALA A 27 14.75 -0.11 5.73
CA ALA A 27 14.09 -0.55 6.94
C ALA A 27 13.37 0.65 7.58
N PRO A 28 12.19 0.44 8.17
CA PRO A 28 11.58 1.47 9.01
C PRO A 28 12.61 1.89 10.04
N ALA A 29 12.80 3.20 10.20
CA ALA A 29 13.75 3.82 11.09
C ALA A 29 13.76 3.09 12.43
N ALA A 30 14.96 2.70 12.86
CA ALA A 30 15.22 2.01 14.11
C ALA A 30 14.38 2.63 15.23
N ALA A 31 13.60 1.80 15.89
CA ALA A 31 12.92 2.16 17.11
C ALA A 31 13.96 2.76 18.05
N THR A 32 13.76 4.01 18.42
CA THR A 32 14.52 4.68 19.47
C THR A 32 14.53 3.75 20.68
N PRO A 33 15.68 3.43 21.27
CA PRO A 33 15.71 2.57 22.44
C PRO A 33 14.86 3.24 23.52
N MET A 34 13.79 2.57 23.94
CA MET A 34 12.98 3.01 25.05
C MET A 34 13.89 3.15 26.26
N LYS A 35 14.04 4.39 26.74
CA LYS A 35 14.68 4.66 28.03
C LYS A 35 14.02 3.75 29.05
N GLU A 36 14.78 2.87 29.67
CA GLU A 36 14.34 2.12 30.85
C GLU A 36 13.81 3.13 31.87
N ILE A 37 12.50 3.19 31.98
CA ILE A 37 11.87 3.87 33.09
C ILE A 37 11.98 2.91 34.27
N ASN A 38 13.04 3.06 35.04
CA ASN A 38 13.21 2.40 36.32
C ASN A 38 12.14 2.95 37.27
N ASN A 39 10.95 2.32 37.23
CA ASN A 39 9.86 2.63 38.15
C ASN A 39 9.83 1.54 39.23
N PRO A 40 10.31 1.81 40.47
CA PRO A 40 10.37 0.83 41.55
C PRO A 40 9.00 0.47 42.16
N ALA A 41 7.91 0.93 41.60
CA ALA A 41 6.54 0.62 42.01
C ALA A 41 5.71 0.06 40.84
N ALA A 42 6.25 -0.89 40.05
CA ALA A 42 5.43 -1.65 39.14
C ALA A 42 4.47 -2.52 39.96
N ALA A 43 3.26 -2.04 40.13
CA ALA A 43 2.15 -2.82 40.69
C ALA A 43 2.08 -4.13 39.87
N GLN A 44 2.02 -5.28 40.53
CA GLN A 44 1.87 -6.57 39.86
C GLN A 44 0.71 -6.49 38.87
N PRO A 45 0.88 -6.97 37.61
CA PRO A 45 -0.16 -6.86 36.62
C PRO A 45 -1.43 -7.51 37.15
N LYS A 46 -2.48 -6.69 37.29
CA LYS A 46 -3.78 -7.14 37.78
C LYS A 46 -4.31 -8.20 36.83
N MET A 47 -4.72 -9.34 37.36
CA MET A 47 -5.32 -10.40 36.57
C MET A 47 -6.45 -9.85 35.69
N LEU A 48 -6.42 -10.19 34.40
CA LEU A 48 -7.44 -9.73 33.45
C LEU A 48 -8.81 -10.34 33.83
N THR A 49 -9.84 -9.54 33.73
CA THR A 49 -11.22 -10.04 33.82
C THR A 49 -11.53 -10.96 32.63
N PRO A 50 -12.54 -11.84 32.70
CA PRO A 50 -12.92 -12.71 31.59
C PRO A 50 -13.21 -11.93 30.30
N GLU A 51 -13.78 -10.73 30.40
CA GLU A 51 -14.01 -9.86 29.23
C GLU A 51 -12.71 -9.32 28.64
N GLN A 52 -11.79 -8.84 29.49
CA GLN A 52 -10.47 -8.40 29.05
C GLN A 52 -9.65 -9.54 28.43
N GLN A 53 -9.80 -10.79 28.91
CA GLN A 53 -9.19 -11.96 28.30
C GLN A 53 -9.70 -12.18 26.87
N LYS A 54 -11.03 -12.08 26.65
CA LYS A 54 -11.62 -12.16 25.30
C LYS A 54 -11.09 -11.07 24.38
N GLN A 55 -10.98 -9.84 24.88
CA GLN A 55 -10.42 -8.71 24.11
C GLN A 55 -8.95 -8.97 23.76
N ALA A 56 -8.16 -9.53 24.67
CA ALA A 56 -6.76 -9.88 24.40
C ALA A 56 -6.65 -10.95 23.30
N PHE A 57 -7.51 -11.99 23.31
CA PHE A 57 -7.56 -12.99 22.24
C PHE A 57 -8.03 -12.38 20.90
N TYR A 58 -8.99 -11.46 20.92
CA TYR A 58 -9.41 -10.73 19.73
C TYR A 58 -8.24 -9.96 19.12
N LEU A 59 -7.52 -9.17 19.94
CA LEU A 59 -6.34 -8.43 19.49
C LEU A 59 -5.25 -9.35 18.94
N GLN A 60 -4.99 -10.47 19.62
CA GLN A 60 -4.02 -11.46 19.12
C GLN A 60 -4.44 -12.00 17.74
N GLY A 61 -5.71 -12.33 17.55
CA GLY A 61 -6.23 -12.79 16.26
C GLY A 61 -6.11 -11.71 15.18
N PHE A 62 -6.42 -10.45 15.51
CA PHE A 62 -6.28 -9.32 14.60
C PHE A 62 -4.82 -9.13 14.13
N PHE A 63 -3.86 -9.16 15.05
CA PHE A 63 -2.44 -9.04 14.70
C PHE A 63 -1.94 -10.24 13.89
N LEU A 64 -2.35 -11.46 14.23
CA LEU A 64 -2.01 -12.66 13.47
C LEU A 64 -2.55 -12.58 12.04
N ALA A 65 -3.81 -12.18 11.86
CA ALA A 65 -4.41 -12.01 10.54
C ALA A 65 -3.63 -11.00 9.68
N GLY A 66 -3.17 -9.89 10.29
CA GLY A 66 -2.36 -8.88 9.60
C GLY A 66 -1.00 -9.38 9.10
N GLN A 67 -0.48 -10.49 9.67
CA GLN A 67 0.78 -11.12 9.24
C GLN A 67 0.57 -12.21 8.17
N THR A 68 -0.66 -12.46 7.76
CA THR A 68 -1.01 -13.43 6.72
C THR A 68 -1.36 -12.71 5.41
N PRO A 69 -1.40 -13.39 4.27
CA PRO A 69 -1.87 -12.81 3.00
C PRO A 69 -3.40 -12.57 2.96
N LEU A 70 -4.15 -12.91 4.00
CA LEU A 70 -5.61 -12.79 4.02
C LEU A 70 -6.15 -11.37 3.74
N PRO A 71 -5.61 -10.30 4.35
CA PRO A 71 -6.06 -8.94 4.04
C PRO A 71 -5.85 -8.56 2.58
N GLN A 72 -4.72 -8.99 1.98
CA GLN A 72 -4.43 -8.76 0.57
C GLN A 72 -5.38 -9.53 -0.33
N ILE A 73 -5.64 -10.81 -0.03
CA ILE A 73 -6.60 -11.65 -0.76
C ILE A 73 -8.01 -11.05 -0.69
N ALA A 74 -8.46 -10.65 0.49
CA ALA A 74 -9.77 -10.03 0.68
C ALA A 74 -9.91 -8.73 -0.15
N THR A 75 -8.87 -7.90 -0.15
CA THR A 75 -8.82 -6.67 -0.95
C THR A 75 -8.75 -6.98 -2.44
N GLN A 76 -7.96 -7.96 -2.87
CA GLN A 76 -7.78 -8.32 -4.26
C GLN A 76 -9.06 -8.91 -4.86
N LEU A 77 -9.77 -9.73 -4.10
CA LEU A 77 -11.03 -10.34 -4.50
C LEU A 77 -12.24 -9.43 -4.24
N GLU A 78 -12.08 -8.28 -3.58
CA GLU A 78 -13.19 -7.39 -3.19
C GLU A 78 -14.29 -8.17 -2.46
N LEU A 79 -13.90 -8.93 -1.43
CA LEU A 79 -14.85 -9.78 -0.70
C LEU A 79 -15.94 -8.93 -0.04
N SER A 80 -17.20 -9.34 -0.22
CA SER A 80 -18.31 -8.83 0.58
C SER A 80 -18.22 -9.34 2.02
N ASP A 81 -19.00 -8.76 2.93
CA ASP A 81 -19.04 -9.18 4.34
C ASP A 81 -19.47 -10.65 4.45
N ASP A 82 -20.44 -11.11 3.68
CA ASP A 82 -20.90 -12.52 3.67
C ASP A 82 -19.80 -13.46 3.16
N GLU A 83 -19.04 -13.06 2.14
CA GLU A 83 -17.91 -13.85 1.62
C GLU A 83 -16.75 -13.88 2.62
N LEU A 84 -16.49 -12.76 3.29
CA LEU A 84 -15.49 -12.68 4.36
C LEU A 84 -15.90 -13.58 5.53
N ASP A 85 -17.16 -13.57 5.94
CA ASP A 85 -17.69 -14.44 6.98
C ASP A 85 -17.54 -15.93 6.61
N ALA A 86 -17.76 -16.28 5.35
CA ALA A 86 -17.52 -17.64 4.86
C ALA A 86 -16.03 -18.03 4.97
N VAL A 87 -15.11 -17.15 4.64
CA VAL A 87 -13.66 -17.37 4.81
C VAL A 87 -13.31 -17.55 6.28
N ILE A 88 -13.81 -16.68 7.17
CA ILE A 88 -13.58 -16.73 8.62
C ILE A 88 -14.15 -18.05 9.21
N ALA A 89 -15.33 -18.47 8.76
CA ALA A 89 -15.92 -19.74 9.19
C ALA A 89 -15.06 -20.95 8.81
N GLY A 90 -14.50 -20.94 7.59
CA GLY A 90 -13.56 -21.98 7.13
C GLY A 90 -12.27 -21.99 7.96
N LEU A 91 -11.68 -20.82 8.22
CA LEU A 91 -10.51 -20.70 9.08
C LEU A 91 -10.76 -21.22 10.50
N ARG A 92 -11.90 -20.85 11.08
CA ARG A 92 -12.31 -21.32 12.41
C ARG A 92 -12.43 -22.85 12.46
N ALA A 93 -13.04 -23.46 11.45
CA ALA A 93 -13.18 -24.92 11.35
C ALA A 93 -11.78 -25.57 11.25
N ALA A 94 -10.90 -25.04 10.41
CA ALA A 94 -9.53 -25.55 10.26
C ALA A 94 -8.72 -25.47 11.57
N VAL A 95 -8.78 -24.35 12.28
CA VAL A 95 -8.09 -24.17 13.59
C VAL A 95 -8.61 -25.15 14.64
N LYS A 96 -9.90 -25.52 14.59
CA LYS A 96 -10.51 -26.52 15.48
C LYS A 96 -10.24 -27.96 15.06
N GLY A 97 -9.59 -28.20 13.91
CA GLY A 97 -9.41 -29.54 13.35
C GLY A 97 -10.70 -30.18 12.83
N GLU A 98 -11.74 -29.37 12.58
CA GLU A 98 -12.99 -29.85 12.00
C GLU A 98 -12.81 -30.16 10.51
N GLN A 99 -13.57 -31.13 10.00
CA GLN A 99 -13.57 -31.41 8.57
C GLN A 99 -14.34 -30.31 7.81
N PRO A 100 -13.95 -29.99 6.55
CA PRO A 100 -14.69 -29.03 5.74
C PRO A 100 -16.14 -29.43 5.60
N LYS A 101 -17.07 -28.50 5.77
CA LYS A 101 -18.51 -28.75 5.58
C LYS A 101 -18.87 -29.05 4.12
N VAL A 102 -18.04 -28.57 3.18
CA VAL A 102 -18.19 -28.81 1.75
C VAL A 102 -17.07 -29.74 1.32
N LYS A 103 -17.40 -30.82 0.66
CA LYS A 103 -16.40 -31.71 0.04
C LYS A 103 -15.97 -31.07 -1.28
N PRO A 104 -14.67 -30.75 -1.44
CA PRO A 104 -14.19 -30.27 -2.72
C PRO A 104 -14.20 -31.42 -3.72
N ASP A 105 -14.96 -31.27 -4.80
CA ASP A 105 -14.85 -32.08 -6.01
C ASP A 105 -14.13 -31.31 -7.12
N ASP A 106 -13.73 -32.00 -8.17
CA ASP A 106 -12.97 -31.39 -9.25
C ASP A 106 -13.75 -30.26 -9.95
N ALA A 107 -15.06 -30.37 -10.04
CA ALA A 107 -15.91 -29.36 -10.66
C ALA A 107 -15.99 -28.08 -9.82
N LEU A 108 -16.15 -28.22 -8.50
CA LEU A 108 -16.14 -27.07 -7.57
C LEU A 108 -14.78 -26.39 -7.55
N ILE A 109 -13.68 -27.17 -7.56
CA ILE A 109 -12.32 -26.64 -7.60
C ILE A 109 -12.10 -25.83 -8.87
N ALA A 110 -12.36 -26.40 -10.05
CA ALA A 110 -12.20 -25.72 -11.33
C ALA A 110 -13.11 -24.48 -11.45
N GLY A 111 -14.35 -24.59 -10.96
CA GLY A 111 -15.29 -23.47 -10.91
C GLY A 111 -14.81 -22.34 -10.02
N ALA A 112 -14.25 -22.64 -8.85
CA ALA A 112 -13.70 -21.64 -7.93
C ALA A 112 -12.47 -20.95 -8.52
N GLU A 113 -11.54 -21.70 -9.12
CA GLU A 113 -10.38 -21.13 -9.78
C GLU A 113 -10.77 -20.14 -10.87
N LYS A 114 -11.70 -20.54 -11.73
CA LYS A 114 -12.22 -19.66 -12.79
C LYS A 114 -12.89 -18.41 -12.21
N PHE A 115 -13.77 -18.58 -11.22
CA PHE A 115 -14.46 -17.48 -10.57
C PHE A 115 -13.49 -16.45 -9.97
N PHE A 116 -12.47 -16.90 -9.24
CA PHE A 116 -11.49 -15.99 -8.64
C PHE A 116 -10.63 -15.30 -9.69
N ALA A 117 -10.22 -16.03 -10.74
CA ALA A 117 -9.46 -15.45 -11.84
C ALA A 117 -10.24 -14.36 -12.59
N GLU A 118 -11.51 -14.60 -12.90
CA GLU A 118 -12.40 -13.63 -13.55
C GLU A 118 -12.63 -12.38 -12.65
N ARG A 119 -12.75 -12.59 -11.34
CA ARG A 119 -12.96 -11.50 -10.38
C ARG A 119 -11.73 -10.58 -10.32
N VAL A 120 -10.53 -11.17 -10.22
CA VAL A 120 -9.26 -10.43 -10.25
C VAL A 120 -9.08 -9.69 -11.58
N ALA A 121 -9.33 -10.36 -12.71
CA ALA A 121 -9.23 -9.74 -14.04
C ALA A 121 -10.23 -8.58 -14.19
N GLY A 122 -11.46 -8.75 -13.71
CA GLY A 122 -12.48 -7.70 -13.71
C GLY A 122 -12.07 -6.47 -12.92
N LYS A 123 -11.49 -6.68 -11.74
CA LYS A 123 -10.93 -5.58 -10.91
C LYS A 123 -9.81 -4.84 -11.63
N SER A 124 -8.84 -5.58 -12.18
CA SER A 124 -7.72 -4.98 -12.92
C SER A 124 -8.19 -4.15 -14.11
N LYS A 125 -9.21 -4.64 -14.85
CA LYS A 125 -9.79 -3.90 -15.96
C LYS A 125 -10.49 -2.61 -15.51
N ARG A 126 -11.28 -2.67 -14.43
CA ARG A 126 -11.90 -1.47 -13.86
C ARG A 126 -10.86 -0.45 -13.40
N TRP A 127 -9.81 -0.93 -12.74
CA TRP A 127 -8.71 -0.09 -12.28
C TRP A 127 -7.98 0.60 -13.43
N ALA A 128 -7.65 -0.13 -14.48
CA ALA A 128 -7.04 0.44 -15.70
C ALA A 128 -7.92 1.54 -16.32
N SER A 129 -9.22 1.28 -16.44
CA SER A 129 -10.18 2.28 -16.95
C SER A 129 -10.26 3.54 -16.08
N GLN A 130 -10.22 3.38 -14.74
CA GLN A 130 -10.19 4.52 -13.82
C GLN A 130 -8.89 5.33 -13.95
N ASN A 131 -7.75 4.67 -14.10
CA ASN A 131 -6.46 5.32 -14.33
C ASN A 131 -6.45 6.14 -15.63
N GLU A 132 -6.98 5.57 -16.72
CA GLU A 132 -7.09 6.26 -18.02
C GLU A 132 -8.02 7.48 -17.92
N ALA A 133 -9.19 7.32 -17.32
CA ALA A 133 -10.15 8.41 -17.14
C ALA A 133 -9.57 9.53 -16.27
N PHE A 134 -8.83 9.19 -15.21
CA PHE A 134 -8.14 10.14 -14.35
C PHE A 134 -7.08 10.92 -15.12
N LEU A 135 -6.21 10.25 -15.86
CA LEU A 135 -5.18 10.92 -16.67
C LEU A 135 -5.79 11.79 -17.78
N ALA A 136 -6.87 11.36 -18.40
CA ALA A 136 -7.59 12.18 -19.38
C ALA A 136 -8.15 13.47 -18.76
N LYS A 137 -8.67 13.38 -17.53
CA LYS A 137 -9.11 14.55 -16.76
C LYS A 137 -7.95 15.48 -16.41
N VAL A 138 -6.82 14.93 -15.99
CA VAL A 138 -5.59 15.68 -15.70
C VAL A 138 -5.08 16.37 -16.96
N ASP A 139 -5.01 15.65 -18.09
CA ASP A 139 -4.52 16.20 -19.38
C ASP A 139 -5.46 17.29 -19.96
N ALA A 140 -6.72 17.38 -19.50
CA ALA A 140 -7.66 18.44 -19.89
C ALA A 140 -7.46 19.76 -19.11
N ASP A 141 -6.77 19.76 -17.98
CA ASP A 141 -6.44 20.97 -17.21
C ASP A 141 -5.26 21.70 -17.88
N LYS A 142 -5.52 22.94 -18.33
CA LYS A 142 -4.54 23.78 -19.03
C LYS A 142 -3.34 24.20 -18.20
N ASP A 143 -3.45 24.13 -16.87
CA ASP A 143 -2.38 24.46 -15.94
C ASP A 143 -1.42 23.28 -15.71
N ILE A 144 -1.76 22.10 -16.22
CA ILE A 144 -0.92 20.90 -16.10
C ILE A 144 0.12 20.88 -17.21
N VAL A 145 1.35 20.68 -16.82
CA VAL A 145 2.47 20.46 -17.74
C VAL A 145 2.74 18.97 -17.87
N LYS A 146 2.78 18.47 -19.10
CA LYS A 146 3.19 17.11 -19.40
C LYS A 146 4.62 17.09 -19.90
N SER A 147 5.49 16.38 -19.20
CA SER A 147 6.90 16.25 -19.60
C SER A 147 7.10 15.11 -20.60
N PRO A 148 8.26 15.06 -21.29
CA PRO A 148 8.59 13.97 -22.22
C PRO A 148 8.60 12.57 -21.59
N SER A 149 8.87 12.45 -20.30
CA SER A 149 8.80 11.19 -19.53
C SER A 149 7.38 10.66 -19.37
N GLY A 150 6.36 11.51 -19.61
CA GLY A 150 4.97 11.22 -19.34
C GLY A 150 4.51 11.68 -17.96
N LEU A 151 5.38 12.28 -17.15
CA LEU A 151 4.97 12.91 -15.90
C LEU A 151 4.03 14.08 -16.17
N ARG A 152 2.97 14.24 -15.37
CA ARG A 152 2.15 15.45 -15.36
C ARG A 152 2.35 16.13 -14.02
N TYR A 153 2.44 17.44 -14.06
CA TYR A 153 2.63 18.23 -12.86
C TYR A 153 2.06 19.65 -12.99
N LYS A 154 1.74 20.24 -11.84
CA LYS A 154 1.35 21.63 -11.70
C LYS A 154 2.15 22.27 -10.57
N ILE A 155 2.91 23.32 -10.87
CA ILE A 155 3.60 24.10 -9.84
C ILE A 155 2.57 25.03 -9.20
N VAL A 156 2.24 24.77 -7.93
CA VAL A 156 1.32 25.62 -7.14
C VAL A 156 2.07 26.82 -6.59
N THR A 157 3.28 26.58 -6.08
CA THR A 157 4.19 27.62 -5.60
C THR A 157 5.61 27.26 -6.06
N PRO A 158 6.32 28.14 -6.76
CA PRO A 158 7.63 27.79 -7.29
C PRO A 158 8.70 27.61 -6.22
N GLY A 159 8.56 28.27 -5.07
CA GLY A 159 9.59 28.33 -4.04
C GLY A 159 10.74 29.27 -4.43
N THR A 160 11.85 29.17 -3.70
CA THR A 160 13.05 30.03 -3.90
C THR A 160 14.19 29.24 -4.51
N ASP A 161 14.90 29.85 -5.46
CA ASP A 161 16.15 29.26 -6.01
C ASP A 161 17.26 29.21 -4.95
N PRO A 162 18.20 28.26 -5.06
CA PRO A 162 18.31 27.24 -6.10
C PRO A 162 17.27 26.12 -5.92
N LYS A 163 17.13 25.27 -6.96
CA LYS A 163 16.32 24.04 -6.93
C LYS A 163 17.20 22.83 -6.60
N PRO A 164 16.64 21.76 -6.03
CA PRO A 164 17.38 20.52 -5.80
C PRO A 164 17.78 19.86 -7.13
N VAL A 165 18.82 19.06 -7.08
CA VAL A 165 19.28 18.21 -8.18
C VAL A 165 18.98 16.74 -7.85
N ALA A 166 19.10 15.84 -8.83
CA ALA A 166 18.75 14.43 -8.67
C ALA A 166 19.48 13.69 -7.52
N THR A 167 20.63 14.20 -7.10
CA THR A 167 21.43 13.66 -5.98
C THR A 167 21.17 14.34 -4.64
N SER A 168 20.33 15.37 -4.62
CA SER A 168 19.98 16.10 -3.39
C SER A 168 19.20 15.23 -2.41
N THR A 169 19.40 15.50 -1.13
CA THR A 169 18.53 15.05 -0.05
C THR A 169 17.50 16.13 0.24
N VAL A 170 16.23 15.79 0.21
CA VAL A 170 15.10 16.71 0.38
C VAL A 170 14.31 16.40 1.63
N LYS A 171 13.75 17.43 2.28
CA LYS A 171 12.74 17.30 3.32
C LYS A 171 11.42 17.80 2.78
N CYS A 172 10.44 16.93 2.72
CA CYS A 172 9.14 17.23 2.14
C CYS A 172 7.98 16.91 3.11
N ARG A 173 6.93 17.74 3.04
CA ARG A 173 5.59 17.31 3.46
C ARG A 173 4.85 16.85 2.22
N TYR A 174 4.10 15.78 2.33
CA TYR A 174 3.39 15.24 1.18
C TYR A 174 2.16 14.45 1.56
N THR A 175 1.28 14.29 0.57
CA THR A 175 0.18 13.35 0.58
C THR A 175 0.13 12.64 -0.76
N GLY A 176 0.17 11.30 -0.73
CA GLY A 176 0.03 10.44 -1.89
C GLY A 176 -1.34 9.78 -1.92
N LYS A 177 -2.02 9.85 -3.07
CA LYS A 177 -3.37 9.32 -3.29
C LYS A 177 -3.41 8.44 -4.53
N LEU A 178 -4.30 7.45 -4.50
CA LEU A 178 -4.74 6.71 -5.68
C LEU A 178 -5.81 7.52 -6.44
N VAL A 179 -6.13 7.07 -7.66
CA VAL A 179 -7.12 7.73 -8.53
C VAL A 179 -8.55 7.72 -7.97
N ASP A 180 -8.85 6.84 -7.04
CA ASP A 180 -10.11 6.78 -6.28
C ASP A 180 -10.14 7.74 -5.06
N GLY A 181 -9.06 8.50 -4.85
CA GLY A 181 -8.91 9.43 -3.74
C GLY A 181 -8.38 8.80 -2.45
N LYS A 182 -8.18 7.49 -2.41
CA LYS A 182 -7.62 6.81 -1.22
C LYS A 182 -6.20 7.26 -0.95
N VAL A 183 -5.96 7.82 0.23
CA VAL A 183 -4.61 8.17 0.71
C VAL A 183 -3.86 6.89 1.05
N PHE A 184 -2.72 6.65 0.40
CA PHE A 184 -1.87 5.50 0.70
C PHE A 184 -0.68 5.87 1.59
N ASP A 185 -0.22 7.13 1.55
CA ASP A 185 0.81 7.64 2.44
C ASP A 185 0.70 9.17 2.60
N SER A 186 0.99 9.68 3.79
CA SER A 186 0.97 11.10 4.08
C SER A 186 1.78 11.43 5.32
N THR A 187 2.51 12.56 5.29
CA THR A 187 3.14 13.12 6.48
C THR A 187 2.12 13.57 7.53
N ALA A 188 0.91 13.93 7.13
CA ALA A 188 -0.18 14.30 8.04
C ALA A 188 -0.52 13.15 9.03
N ASN A 189 -0.39 11.89 8.61
CA ASN A 189 -0.63 10.72 9.45
C ASN A 189 0.47 10.50 10.50
N ARG A 190 1.58 11.25 10.42
CA ARG A 190 2.76 11.18 11.30
C ARG A 190 3.08 12.53 11.95
N GLY A 191 2.06 13.27 12.37
CA GLY A 191 2.22 14.58 13.01
C GLY A 191 2.60 15.72 12.08
N ASN A 192 2.52 15.51 10.76
CA ASN A 192 2.87 16.48 9.72
C ASN A 192 4.34 16.94 9.73
N GLU A 193 5.22 16.15 10.36
CA GLU A 193 6.66 16.40 10.32
C GLU A 193 7.21 16.11 8.92
N PRO A 194 8.10 16.97 8.38
CA PRO A 194 8.72 16.74 7.08
C PRO A 194 9.53 15.44 7.09
N ALA A 195 9.34 14.60 6.07
CA ALA A 195 10.12 13.38 5.88
C ALA A 195 11.32 13.65 4.97
N GLU A 196 12.47 13.04 5.29
CA GLU A 196 13.73 13.20 4.55
C GLU A 196 13.91 12.07 3.54
N PHE A 197 14.28 12.42 2.29
CA PHE A 197 14.46 11.49 1.18
C PHE A 197 15.67 11.88 0.32
N GLY A 198 16.45 10.89 -0.12
CA GLY A 198 17.39 11.09 -1.24
C GLY A 198 16.61 11.01 -2.56
N LEU A 199 16.70 12.03 -3.41
CA LEU A 199 15.99 12.05 -4.70
C LEU A 199 16.42 10.94 -5.66
N SER A 200 17.60 10.36 -5.47
CA SER A 200 18.06 9.19 -6.21
C SER A 200 17.47 7.85 -5.70
N GLN A 201 16.75 7.87 -4.58
CA GLN A 201 16.24 6.68 -3.91
C GLN A 201 14.71 6.59 -3.88
N VAL A 202 14.03 7.57 -4.49
CA VAL A 202 12.57 7.62 -4.60
C VAL A 202 12.11 7.23 -6.00
N ILE A 203 10.81 7.13 -6.21
CA ILE A 203 10.22 6.84 -7.53
C ILE A 203 10.62 7.91 -8.55
N PRO A 204 10.76 7.56 -9.85
CA PRO A 204 11.17 8.50 -10.91
C PRO A 204 10.32 9.78 -10.97
N ALA A 205 9.02 9.68 -10.69
CA ALA A 205 8.12 10.84 -10.64
C ALA A 205 8.56 11.89 -9.60
N TRP A 206 9.04 11.46 -8.44
CA TRP A 206 9.55 12.36 -7.41
C TRP A 206 10.91 12.92 -7.77
N THR A 207 11.81 12.08 -8.26
CA THR A 207 13.12 12.53 -8.75
C THR A 207 12.96 13.63 -9.79
N GLU A 208 12.05 13.47 -10.75
CA GLU A 208 11.83 14.50 -11.77
C GLU A 208 11.03 15.69 -11.24
N GLY A 209 9.94 15.44 -10.51
CA GLY A 209 8.98 16.47 -10.12
C GLY A 209 9.53 17.46 -9.09
N VAL A 210 10.21 16.96 -8.04
CA VAL A 210 10.70 17.82 -6.95
C VAL A 210 11.80 18.77 -7.40
N GLN A 211 12.58 18.41 -8.43
CA GLN A 211 13.57 19.30 -9.03
C GLN A 211 12.97 20.53 -9.75
N LYS A 212 11.65 20.59 -9.92
CA LYS A 212 10.97 21.70 -10.60
C LYS A 212 10.64 22.86 -9.66
N ILE A 213 10.76 22.66 -8.34
CA ILE A 213 10.46 23.65 -7.31
C ILE A 213 11.66 23.89 -6.40
N GLY A 214 11.75 25.09 -5.82
CA GLY A 214 12.74 25.45 -4.81
C GLY A 214 12.20 25.32 -3.38
N LYS A 215 13.00 25.75 -2.39
CA LYS A 215 12.61 25.75 -0.97
C LYS A 215 11.31 26.54 -0.76
N GLY A 216 10.36 25.96 -0.02
CA GLY A 216 9.01 26.52 0.21
C GLY A 216 8.06 26.31 -0.97
N GLY A 217 8.51 25.64 -2.04
CA GLY A 217 7.69 25.35 -3.21
C GLY A 217 6.68 24.24 -2.96
N LYS A 218 5.58 24.30 -3.72
CA LYS A 218 4.53 23.26 -3.74
C LYS A 218 4.26 22.81 -5.17
N ILE A 219 4.11 21.51 -5.35
CA ILE A 219 3.84 20.89 -6.65
C ILE A 219 2.82 19.77 -6.51
N LEU A 220 1.90 19.69 -7.47
CA LEU A 220 1.10 18.51 -7.72
C LEU A 220 1.79 17.65 -8.77
N ILE A 221 1.90 16.36 -8.50
CA ILE A 221 2.56 15.38 -9.36
C ILE A 221 1.55 14.28 -9.66
N TYR A 222 1.34 13.98 -10.94
CA TYR A 222 0.51 12.88 -11.40
C TYR A 222 1.43 11.90 -12.15
N ALA A 223 1.73 10.81 -11.50
CA ALA A 223 2.70 9.81 -11.95
C ALA A 223 2.00 8.64 -12.64
N PRO A 224 2.23 8.41 -13.95
CA PRO A 224 1.88 7.13 -14.55
C PRO A 224 2.61 5.97 -13.85
N ALA A 225 2.06 4.76 -13.92
CA ALA A 225 2.63 3.60 -13.26
C ALA A 225 4.13 3.40 -13.54
N ALA A 226 4.58 3.64 -14.77
CA ALA A 226 5.99 3.52 -15.17
C ALA A 226 6.94 4.47 -14.42
N LEU A 227 6.43 5.58 -13.90
CA LEU A 227 7.18 6.54 -13.08
C LEU A 227 6.90 6.40 -11.58
N GLY A 228 6.06 5.43 -11.21
CA GLY A 228 5.69 5.06 -9.85
C GLY A 228 6.17 3.66 -9.48
N TYR A 229 5.21 2.79 -9.13
CA TYR A 229 5.48 1.42 -8.68
C TYR A 229 5.23 0.34 -9.74
N GLY A 230 5.07 0.73 -11.01
CA GLY A 230 5.06 -0.15 -12.15
C GLY A 230 3.91 -1.17 -12.18
N LYS A 231 4.21 -2.31 -12.79
CA LYS A 231 3.26 -3.40 -13.01
C LYS A 231 2.92 -4.20 -11.76
N GLU A 232 3.77 -4.13 -10.75
CA GLU A 232 3.63 -4.94 -9.53
C GLU A 232 2.85 -4.20 -8.42
N GLY A 233 2.91 -2.86 -8.40
CA GLY A 233 2.42 -2.07 -7.26
C GLY A 233 3.32 -2.21 -6.05
N GLN A 234 2.87 -1.73 -4.88
CA GLN A 234 3.59 -1.90 -3.61
C GLN A 234 2.67 -1.67 -2.42
N GLY A 235 2.59 -2.63 -1.50
CA GLY A 235 1.78 -2.51 -0.29
C GLY A 235 0.30 -2.20 -0.60
N PRO A 236 -0.23 -1.04 -0.19
CA PRO A 236 -1.62 -0.67 -0.47
C PRO A 236 -1.84 -0.14 -1.90
N ILE A 237 -0.77 0.00 -2.71
CA ILE A 237 -0.82 0.54 -4.08
C ILE A 237 -0.99 -0.62 -5.05
N PRO A 238 -2.12 -0.72 -5.76
CA PRO A 238 -2.34 -1.76 -6.76
C PRO A 238 -1.35 -1.68 -7.92
N ALA A 239 -1.21 -2.80 -8.63
CA ALA A 239 -0.49 -2.87 -9.90
C ALA A 239 -0.99 -1.80 -10.89
N GLU A 240 -0.08 -1.26 -11.68
CA GLU A 240 -0.37 -0.29 -12.74
C GLU A 240 -1.10 0.98 -12.27
N SER A 241 -0.91 1.38 -11.01
CA SER A 241 -1.56 2.56 -10.45
C SER A 241 -0.97 3.86 -10.99
N VAL A 242 -1.85 4.75 -11.40
CA VAL A 242 -1.54 6.18 -11.48
C VAL A 242 -1.61 6.77 -10.08
N LEU A 243 -0.63 7.60 -9.73
CA LEU A 243 -0.50 8.19 -8.41
C LEU A 243 -0.61 9.71 -8.49
N GLU A 244 -1.32 10.28 -7.54
CA GLU A 244 -1.36 11.72 -7.30
C GLU A 244 -0.57 12.04 -6.03
N PHE A 245 0.33 13.03 -6.11
CA PHE A 245 1.02 13.56 -4.94
C PHE A 245 0.86 15.07 -4.87
N GLU A 246 0.56 15.55 -3.69
CA GLU A 246 0.80 16.93 -3.29
C GLU A 246 2.10 16.96 -2.48
N VAL A 247 3.09 17.75 -2.92
CA VAL A 247 4.41 17.81 -2.29
C VAL A 247 4.78 19.24 -2.00
N GLU A 248 5.18 19.52 -0.76
CA GLU A 248 5.80 20.77 -0.31
C GLU A 248 7.27 20.51 0.01
N LEU A 249 8.18 21.21 -0.68
CA LEU A 249 9.62 21.15 -0.42
C LEU A 249 9.98 22.11 0.71
N VAL A 250 10.25 21.57 1.88
CA VAL A 250 10.60 22.38 3.07
C VAL A 250 12.07 22.79 3.06
N GLU A 251 12.95 21.85 2.73
CA GLU A 251 14.42 22.07 2.73
C GLU A 251 15.11 21.03 1.85
N PHE A 252 16.32 21.33 1.40
CA PHE A 252 17.18 20.36 0.72
C PHE A 252 18.67 20.67 0.91
N LYS A 253 19.52 19.68 0.68
CA LYS A 253 20.99 19.75 0.72
C LYS A 253 21.62 18.89 -0.36
#